data_b552cadc7872494a5b061d910c388923
#
_entry.id   b552cadc7872494a5b061d910c388923
#
_cell.length_a   1.000
_cell.length_b   1.000
_cell.length_c   1.000
_cell.angle_alpha   90.00
_cell.angle_beta   90.00
_cell.angle_gamma   90.00
#
_symmetry.space_group_name_H-M   'P 1'
#
loop_
_entity.id
_entity.type
_entity.pdbx_description
1 polymer ?
#
loop_
_entity_poly.entity_id
_entity_poly.type
_entity_poly.pdbx_seq_one_letter_code
_entity_poly.pdbx_strand_id
1 'polypeptide(L)'
;PIRRIWEDGIFQVGSQFSHTWKFSDINYQVASLEDKKVMFLDYSELLNSLDAGSIAKITVNNRTLNRANFEQSVLMPMRGDARDKYRKEYNGVILGKATAGNGIVQEKYLTVTVPKKNIEEARAYFTRVGAGLAVHFAALGSKCVELDATERLRILHDFYRQGEEVDFHFDARDMMRKGHDFRDYICPDYIERHSDYLILGGKYCRTLYLKDYANYIRDSFVCELTGLNRNMMLSIDIIPIPMDEAVREVENRLLGVETNITNWQRRQNANNNFSAVIPYDMEQQRKESKEFLDDLTTRDQRMMQGVLTMVLCAGSKEQLDADTDQILSLSRQKMCQMAVLKYQQTDGLNTVLPIGTRKINAFRTLTTESLAVFMPFKVQEIQDKGGIYFGENAISHNLILCNRENLLNQSSFILGVPGSGKSFSAKELIAFLILNTEDDILICDPEGEFAPMVQAMGSDIGTVVHVAAGGRDRLNAMYMVEGYGENNPIVVKSQFIMSLVERIDPKGVGAKQKSIIDRCTGDLYEEAEQNSTVPTLAALREKLMEQPEAEARE
;
A
#
# COMPACT_ATOMS: atom_id res chain seq x y z
N PRO A 1 -3.47 -4.77 28.45
CA PRO A 1 -4.89 -4.38 28.47
C PRO A 1 -5.82 -5.39 27.76
N ILE A 2 -5.33 -6.17 26.77
CA ILE A 2 -6.12 -7.16 26.02
C ILE A 2 -6.50 -8.31 26.96
N ARG A 3 -7.81 -8.62 27.02
CA ARG A 3 -8.35 -9.67 27.87
C ARG A 3 -8.57 -10.98 27.11
N ARG A 4 -9.13 -10.90 25.91
CA ARG A 4 -9.42 -12.04 25.01
C ARG A 4 -9.18 -11.64 23.57
N ILE A 5 -8.89 -12.64 22.75
CA ILE A 5 -8.76 -12.53 21.29
C ILE A 5 -9.63 -13.62 20.65
N TRP A 6 -10.12 -13.38 19.44
CA TRP A 6 -10.83 -14.33 18.59
C TRP A 6 -10.14 -14.45 17.24
N GLU A 7 -10.26 -15.58 16.61
CA GLU A 7 -9.60 -15.89 15.32
C GLU A 7 -9.94 -14.86 14.23
N ASP A 8 -11.17 -14.35 14.25
CA ASP A 8 -11.65 -13.29 13.35
C ASP A 8 -11.03 -11.89 13.61
N GLY A 9 -10.01 -11.81 14.44
CA GLY A 9 -9.31 -10.56 14.72
C GLY A 9 -9.99 -9.62 15.70
N ILE A 10 -11.07 -10.00 16.36
CA ILE A 10 -11.70 -9.18 17.40
C ILE A 10 -10.91 -9.32 18.70
N PHE A 11 -10.55 -8.18 19.31
CA PHE A 11 -9.93 -8.12 20.63
C PHE A 11 -10.88 -7.53 21.67
N GLN A 12 -10.90 -8.09 22.86
CA GLN A 12 -11.63 -7.55 24.01
C GLN A 12 -10.68 -6.83 24.96
N VAL A 13 -10.98 -5.57 25.25
CA VAL A 13 -10.26 -4.72 26.21
C VAL A 13 -11.27 -4.18 27.22
N GLY A 14 -11.20 -4.66 28.45
CA GLY A 14 -12.24 -4.37 29.46
C GLY A 14 -13.62 -4.90 29.03
N SER A 15 -14.58 -3.99 28.91
CA SER A 15 -15.95 -4.26 28.42
C SER A 15 -16.15 -3.89 26.94
N GLN A 16 -15.08 -3.47 26.24
CA GLN A 16 -15.15 -3.03 24.85
C GLN A 16 -14.54 -4.08 23.93
N PHE A 17 -15.03 -4.10 22.69
CA PHE A 17 -14.50 -4.91 21.61
C PHE A 17 -13.89 -4.00 20.56
N SER A 18 -12.77 -4.42 19.98
CA SER A 18 -12.10 -3.70 18.91
C SER A 18 -11.77 -4.59 17.74
N HIS A 19 -11.84 -4.01 16.55
CA HIS A 19 -11.41 -4.66 15.32
C HIS A 19 -10.56 -3.70 14.49
N THR A 20 -9.65 -4.24 13.65
CA THR A 20 -8.66 -3.44 12.94
C THR A 20 -8.65 -3.79 11.45
N TRP A 21 -8.58 -2.76 10.62
CA TRP A 21 -8.40 -2.84 9.18
C TRP A 21 -7.06 -2.20 8.80
N LYS A 22 -6.37 -2.82 7.86
CA LYS A 22 -5.18 -2.24 7.21
C LYS A 22 -5.62 -1.54 5.94
N PHE A 23 -5.16 -0.32 5.71
CA PHE A 23 -5.45 0.40 4.48
C PHE A 23 -4.17 0.86 3.78
N SER A 24 -4.24 0.94 2.44
CA SER A 24 -3.11 1.36 1.62
C SER A 24 -3.01 2.88 1.52
N ASP A 25 -1.82 3.37 1.19
CA ASP A 25 -1.61 4.77 0.85
C ASP A 25 -2.22 5.11 -0.51
N ILE A 26 -2.43 6.40 -0.75
CA ILE A 26 -2.85 6.96 -2.03
C ILE A 26 -1.88 8.06 -2.48
N ASN A 27 -1.88 8.38 -3.76
CA ASN A 27 -0.95 9.36 -4.35
C ASN A 27 -1.36 10.82 -4.05
N TYR A 28 -1.65 11.13 -2.77
CA TYR A 28 -2.12 12.44 -2.35
C TYR A 28 -1.11 13.57 -2.62
N GLN A 29 0.18 13.38 -2.29
CA GLN A 29 1.17 14.45 -2.41
C GLN A 29 1.45 14.88 -3.86
N VAL A 30 1.35 13.95 -4.81
CA VAL A 30 1.60 14.19 -6.23
C VAL A 30 0.33 14.52 -7.03
N ALA A 31 -0.84 14.44 -6.41
CA ALA A 31 -2.11 14.74 -7.04
C ALA A 31 -2.26 16.24 -7.39
N SER A 32 -3.08 16.55 -8.38
CA SER A 32 -3.46 17.93 -8.72
C SER A 32 -4.21 18.59 -7.55
N LEU A 33 -4.30 19.92 -7.56
CA LEU A 33 -5.02 20.64 -6.51
C LEU A 33 -6.52 20.28 -6.50
N GLU A 34 -7.11 19.99 -7.65
CA GLU A 34 -8.50 19.58 -7.78
C GLU A 34 -8.70 18.17 -7.21
N ASP A 35 -7.85 17.23 -7.58
CA ASP A 35 -7.89 15.86 -7.04
C ASP A 35 -7.67 15.84 -5.53
N LYS A 36 -6.74 16.64 -5.00
CA LYS A 36 -6.54 16.79 -3.55
C LYS A 36 -7.81 17.24 -2.82
N LYS A 37 -8.57 18.17 -3.41
CA LYS A 37 -9.84 18.60 -2.82
C LYS A 37 -10.87 17.47 -2.81
N VAL A 38 -10.97 16.69 -3.88
CA VAL A 38 -11.86 15.53 -3.94
C VAL A 38 -11.45 14.49 -2.88
N MET A 39 -10.18 14.11 -2.84
CA MET A 39 -9.67 13.18 -1.84
C MET A 39 -9.90 13.67 -0.40
N PHE A 40 -9.77 14.96 -0.15
CA PHE A 40 -10.04 15.57 1.16
C PHE A 40 -11.52 15.46 1.55
N LEU A 41 -12.42 15.69 0.61
CA LEU A 41 -13.87 15.55 0.82
C LEU A 41 -14.25 14.08 1.06
N ASP A 42 -13.74 13.15 0.23
CA ASP A 42 -13.98 11.71 0.40
C ASP A 42 -13.48 11.22 1.77
N TYR A 43 -12.34 11.74 2.21
CA TYR A 43 -11.82 11.42 3.55
C TYR A 43 -12.68 12.03 4.66
N SER A 44 -13.23 13.22 4.46
CA SER A 44 -14.18 13.83 5.38
C SER A 44 -15.48 13.02 5.48
N GLU A 45 -15.97 12.49 4.36
CA GLU A 45 -17.12 11.57 4.34
C GLU A 45 -16.83 10.26 5.09
N LEU A 46 -15.63 9.70 4.93
CA LEU A 46 -15.20 8.54 5.72
C LEU A 46 -15.26 8.84 7.22
N LEU A 47 -14.76 10.00 7.65
CA LEU A 47 -14.84 10.42 9.05
C LEU A 47 -16.30 10.61 9.51
N ASN A 48 -17.15 11.19 8.67
CA ASN A 48 -18.58 11.36 8.95
C ASN A 48 -19.33 10.01 9.01
N SER A 49 -18.83 8.96 8.39
CA SER A 49 -19.45 7.62 8.46
C SER A 49 -19.25 6.91 9.80
N LEU A 50 -18.35 7.41 10.65
CA LEU A 50 -18.08 6.81 11.95
C LEU A 50 -19.26 6.97 12.90
N ASP A 51 -19.68 5.88 13.53
CA ASP A 51 -20.82 5.85 14.43
C ASP A 51 -20.54 6.60 15.75
N ALA A 52 -21.45 7.44 16.19
CA ALA A 52 -21.44 7.98 17.54
C ALA A 52 -21.54 6.84 18.57
N GLY A 53 -20.76 6.93 19.65
CA GLY A 53 -20.63 5.87 20.67
C GLY A 53 -19.58 4.80 20.33
N SER A 54 -18.93 4.88 19.17
CA SER A 54 -17.69 4.16 18.88
C SER A 54 -16.47 5.06 19.01
N ILE A 55 -15.29 4.47 19.12
CA ILE A 55 -14.00 5.16 19.05
C ILE A 55 -13.26 4.60 17.84
N ALA A 56 -12.93 5.46 16.90
CA ALA A 56 -12.04 5.10 15.81
C ALA A 56 -10.61 5.57 16.13
N LYS A 57 -9.63 4.78 15.73
CA LYS A 57 -8.21 5.11 15.89
C LYS A 57 -7.50 4.89 14.56
N ILE A 58 -6.95 5.95 14.00
CA ILE A 58 -6.06 5.86 12.85
C ILE A 58 -4.64 5.73 13.38
N THR A 59 -3.92 4.72 12.95
CA THR A 59 -2.55 4.46 13.37
C THR A 59 -1.63 4.42 12.15
N VAL A 60 -0.54 5.19 12.20
CA VAL A 60 0.57 5.13 11.26
C VAL A 60 1.74 4.48 11.98
N ASN A 61 2.19 3.35 11.49
CA ASN A 61 3.28 2.56 12.05
C ASN A 61 4.49 2.62 11.13
N ASN A 62 5.54 3.30 11.56
CA ASN A 62 6.84 3.32 10.91
C ASN A 62 7.76 2.32 11.60
N ARG A 63 8.29 1.40 10.83
CA ARG A 63 9.33 0.47 11.30
C ARG A 63 10.50 0.47 10.33
N THR A 64 11.70 0.40 10.86
CA THR A 64 12.89 0.16 10.03
C THR A 64 12.80 -1.21 9.39
N LEU A 65 13.23 -1.28 8.14
CA LEU A 65 13.28 -2.52 7.38
C LEU A 65 14.18 -3.54 8.12
N ASN A 66 13.61 -4.65 8.54
CA ASN A 66 14.41 -5.75 9.08
C ASN A 66 15.17 -6.42 7.94
N ARG A 67 16.49 -6.41 8.02
CA ARG A 67 17.38 -6.94 6.99
C ARG A 67 17.12 -8.43 6.70
N ALA A 68 16.93 -9.25 7.73
CA ALA A 68 16.68 -10.68 7.55
C ALA A 68 15.35 -10.96 6.85
N ASN A 69 14.30 -10.22 7.23
CA ASN A 69 12.98 -10.31 6.58
C ASN A 69 13.04 -9.83 5.12
N PHE A 70 13.79 -8.74 4.86
CA PHE A 70 14.01 -8.24 3.52
C PHE A 70 14.77 -9.26 2.66
N GLU A 71 15.84 -9.84 3.18
CA GLU A 71 16.62 -10.86 2.49
C GLU A 71 15.78 -12.08 2.11
N GLN A 72 14.88 -12.52 2.98
CA GLN A 72 13.98 -13.66 2.71
C GLN A 72 12.83 -13.33 1.75
N SER A 73 12.33 -12.10 1.74
CA SER A 73 11.13 -11.75 0.98
C SER A 73 11.41 -11.12 -0.38
N VAL A 74 12.58 -10.49 -0.56
CA VAL A 74 12.92 -9.68 -1.74
C VAL A 74 14.09 -10.26 -2.53
N LEU A 75 15.12 -10.81 -1.86
CA LEU A 75 16.30 -11.29 -2.55
C LEU A 75 16.04 -12.63 -3.24
N MET A 76 16.67 -12.82 -4.40
CA MET A 76 16.61 -14.07 -5.14
C MET A 76 17.30 -15.20 -4.37
N PRO A 77 16.67 -16.38 -4.22
CA PRO A 77 17.30 -17.53 -3.61
C PRO A 77 18.43 -18.09 -4.49
N MET A 78 19.51 -18.55 -3.88
CA MET A 78 20.57 -19.28 -4.59
C MET A 78 20.08 -20.68 -4.97
N ARG A 79 20.32 -21.09 -6.23
CA ARG A 79 19.86 -22.39 -6.77
C ARG A 79 20.97 -23.43 -6.93
N GLY A 80 22.24 -23.06 -6.65
CA GLY A 80 23.40 -23.94 -6.79
C GLY A 80 23.87 -24.11 -8.23
N ASP A 81 23.47 -23.24 -9.16
CA ASP A 81 23.83 -23.30 -10.58
C ASP A 81 24.87 -22.23 -10.98
N ALA A 82 25.34 -22.29 -12.22
CA ALA A 82 26.34 -21.36 -12.75
C ALA A 82 25.90 -19.89 -12.76
N ARG A 83 24.59 -19.63 -12.61
CA ARG A 83 23.99 -18.30 -12.61
C ARG A 83 23.91 -17.66 -11.24
N ASP A 84 24.29 -18.36 -10.18
CA ASP A 84 24.30 -17.81 -8.82
C ASP A 84 25.24 -16.61 -8.67
N LYS A 85 26.27 -16.49 -9.53
CA LYS A 85 27.11 -15.29 -9.60
C LYS A 85 26.29 -14.04 -9.96
N TYR A 86 25.34 -14.15 -10.88
CA TYR A 86 24.47 -13.05 -11.28
C TYR A 86 23.37 -12.77 -10.23
N ARG A 87 22.81 -13.82 -9.60
CA ARG A 87 21.86 -13.65 -8.47
C ARG A 87 22.53 -12.91 -7.31
N LYS A 88 23.77 -13.28 -6.98
CA LYS A 88 24.54 -12.63 -5.91
C LYS A 88 24.82 -11.15 -6.23
N GLU A 89 25.19 -10.84 -7.47
CA GLU A 89 25.42 -9.46 -7.92
C GLU A 89 24.12 -8.63 -7.87
N TYR A 90 23.03 -9.15 -8.43
CA TYR A 90 21.72 -8.50 -8.40
C TYR A 90 21.25 -8.25 -6.95
N ASN A 91 21.31 -9.27 -6.10
CA ASN A 91 20.98 -9.16 -4.68
C ASN A 91 21.83 -8.10 -3.97
N GLY A 92 23.12 -8.01 -4.30
CA GLY A 92 24.03 -6.99 -3.77
C GLY A 92 23.60 -5.56 -4.16
N VAL A 93 23.15 -5.34 -5.40
CA VAL A 93 22.64 -4.06 -5.87
C VAL A 93 21.36 -3.68 -5.14
N ILE A 94 20.38 -4.62 -5.05
CA ILE A 94 19.10 -4.37 -4.37
C ILE A 94 19.31 -4.08 -2.89
N LEU A 95 20.14 -4.86 -2.21
CA LEU A 95 20.48 -4.65 -0.80
C LEU A 95 21.18 -3.29 -0.57
N GLY A 96 22.10 -2.93 -1.47
CA GLY A 96 22.77 -1.63 -1.43
C GLY A 96 21.78 -0.47 -1.55
N LYS A 97 20.83 -0.56 -2.48
CA LYS A 97 19.77 0.44 -2.66
C LYS A 97 18.82 0.50 -1.48
N ALA A 98 18.40 -0.65 -0.94
CA ALA A 98 17.52 -0.70 0.23
C ALA A 98 18.17 -0.08 1.48
N THR A 99 19.49 -0.25 1.64
CA THR A 99 20.23 0.34 2.78
C THR A 99 20.57 1.82 2.57
N ALA A 100 20.71 2.28 1.33
CA ALA A 100 20.95 3.68 1.02
C ALA A 100 19.65 4.53 1.05
N GLY A 101 18.50 3.92 0.84
CA GLY A 101 17.19 4.54 0.94
C GLY A 101 16.78 4.83 2.40
N ASN A 102 15.56 5.34 2.60
CA ASN A 102 15.04 5.62 3.95
C ASN A 102 14.87 4.34 4.80
N GLY A 103 14.77 3.17 4.17
CA GLY A 103 14.68 1.87 4.85
C GLY A 103 13.50 1.76 5.83
N ILE A 104 12.44 2.56 5.62
CA ILE A 104 11.24 2.56 6.46
C ILE A 104 10.08 1.93 5.71
N VAL A 105 9.45 0.96 6.36
CA VAL A 105 8.14 0.45 5.99
C VAL A 105 7.09 1.20 6.81
N GLN A 106 6.15 1.84 6.12
CA GLN A 106 5.03 2.53 6.75
C GLN A 106 3.74 1.75 6.51
N GLU A 107 3.07 1.37 7.59
CA GLU A 107 1.78 0.68 7.54
C GLU A 107 0.72 1.52 8.24
N LYS A 108 -0.51 1.46 7.74
CA LYS A 108 -1.62 2.28 8.22
C LYS A 108 -2.79 1.41 8.62
N TYR A 109 -3.34 1.70 9.79
CA TYR A 109 -4.42 0.92 10.38
C TYR A 109 -5.56 1.81 10.84
N LEU A 110 -6.77 1.32 10.69
CA LEU A 110 -7.97 1.87 11.32
C LEU A 110 -8.50 0.84 12.31
N THR A 111 -8.52 1.20 13.60
CA THR A 111 -9.08 0.36 14.66
C THR A 111 -10.37 0.99 15.15
N VAL A 112 -11.48 0.27 15.07
CA VAL A 112 -12.77 0.71 15.62
C VAL A 112 -13.04 -0.06 16.92
N THR A 113 -13.47 0.66 17.94
CA THR A 113 -13.75 0.12 19.28
C THR A 113 -15.16 0.48 19.69
N VAL A 114 -15.91 -0.49 20.22
CA VAL A 114 -17.31 -0.29 20.60
C VAL A 114 -17.64 -1.08 21.88
N PRO A 115 -18.44 -0.51 22.79
CA PRO A 115 -19.02 -1.27 23.90
C PRO A 115 -20.17 -2.13 23.39
N LYS A 116 -20.07 -3.47 23.57
CA LYS A 116 -21.12 -4.42 23.24
C LYS A 116 -21.28 -5.42 24.40
N LYS A 117 -22.45 -6.07 24.48
CA LYS A 117 -22.74 -7.01 25.57
C LYS A 117 -22.00 -8.34 25.40
N ASN A 118 -21.88 -8.79 24.15
CA ASN A 118 -21.28 -10.07 23.80
C ASN A 118 -20.53 -9.99 22.46
N ILE A 119 -19.83 -11.07 22.12
CA ILE A 119 -19.03 -11.16 20.90
C ILE A 119 -19.89 -11.21 19.62
N GLU A 120 -21.08 -11.82 19.68
CA GLU A 120 -21.97 -11.95 18.53
C GLU A 120 -22.49 -10.58 18.08
N GLU A 121 -22.87 -9.73 19.03
CA GLU A 121 -23.25 -8.34 18.74
C GLU A 121 -22.07 -7.53 18.19
N ALA A 122 -20.85 -7.80 18.70
CA ALA A 122 -19.65 -7.16 18.20
C ALA A 122 -19.33 -7.58 16.76
N ARG A 123 -19.44 -8.88 16.44
CA ARG A 123 -19.26 -9.39 15.07
C ARG A 123 -20.22 -8.76 14.08
N ALA A 124 -21.51 -8.77 14.39
CA ALA A 124 -22.52 -8.14 13.53
C ALA A 124 -22.25 -6.65 13.30
N TYR A 125 -21.80 -5.96 14.34
CA TYR A 125 -21.42 -4.55 14.24
C TYR A 125 -20.20 -4.36 13.32
N PHE A 126 -19.12 -5.10 13.52
CA PHE A 126 -17.89 -4.94 12.72
C PHE A 126 -18.06 -5.37 11.27
N THR A 127 -18.87 -6.41 11.00
CA THR A 127 -19.22 -6.77 9.60
C THR A 127 -19.91 -5.62 8.88
N ARG A 128 -20.88 -4.94 9.52
CA ARG A 128 -21.55 -3.77 8.96
C ARG A 128 -20.58 -2.60 8.74
N VAL A 129 -19.77 -2.28 9.76
CA VAL A 129 -18.79 -1.19 9.69
C VAL A 129 -17.74 -1.47 8.62
N GLY A 130 -17.21 -2.70 8.56
CA GLY A 130 -16.21 -3.10 7.56
C GLY A 130 -16.70 -2.95 6.13
N ALA A 131 -17.97 -3.32 5.85
CA ALA A 131 -18.58 -3.10 4.53
C ALA A 131 -18.65 -1.61 4.17
N GLY A 132 -19.04 -0.74 5.12
CA GLY A 132 -19.05 0.71 4.91
C GLY A 132 -17.65 1.29 4.67
N LEU A 133 -16.68 0.89 5.50
CA LEU A 133 -15.29 1.32 5.36
C LEU A 133 -14.70 0.92 4.00
N ALA A 134 -14.98 -0.30 3.53
CA ALA A 134 -14.50 -0.76 2.22
C ALA A 134 -14.98 0.15 1.08
N VAL A 135 -16.24 0.63 1.13
CA VAL A 135 -16.79 1.57 0.14
C VAL A 135 -16.08 2.92 0.19
N HIS A 136 -15.92 3.51 1.38
CA HIS A 136 -15.27 4.82 1.53
C HIS A 136 -13.78 4.78 1.16
N PHE A 137 -13.05 3.75 1.57
CA PHE A 137 -11.65 3.60 1.16
C PHE A 137 -11.50 3.34 -0.34
N ALA A 138 -12.42 2.59 -0.96
CA ALA A 138 -12.42 2.40 -2.41
C ALA A 138 -12.67 3.71 -3.17
N ALA A 139 -13.55 4.59 -2.68
CA ALA A 139 -13.75 5.93 -3.24
C ALA A 139 -12.48 6.77 -3.19
N LEU A 140 -11.72 6.68 -2.09
CA LEU A 140 -10.40 7.31 -1.96
C LEU A 140 -9.31 6.69 -2.86
N GLY A 141 -9.58 5.54 -3.52
CA GLY A 141 -8.55 4.78 -4.23
C GLY A 141 -7.61 3.98 -3.33
N SER A 142 -7.97 3.78 -2.07
CA SER A 142 -7.23 2.99 -1.08
C SER A 142 -7.83 1.60 -0.93
N LYS A 143 -6.97 0.58 -0.81
CA LYS A 143 -7.38 -0.79 -0.50
C LYS A 143 -7.50 -0.95 1.02
N CYS A 144 -8.65 -1.37 1.49
CA CYS A 144 -8.92 -1.65 2.90
C CYS A 144 -9.12 -3.15 3.12
N VAL A 145 -8.35 -3.75 4.04
CA VAL A 145 -8.36 -5.19 4.32
C VAL A 145 -8.57 -5.41 5.81
N GLU A 146 -9.47 -6.29 6.15
CA GLU A 146 -9.73 -6.73 7.52
C GLU A 146 -8.59 -7.61 8.03
N LEU A 147 -8.13 -7.39 9.26
CA LEU A 147 -7.04 -8.13 9.86
C LEU A 147 -7.55 -9.21 10.80
N ASP A 148 -7.04 -10.43 10.66
CA ASP A 148 -7.29 -11.53 11.57
C ASP A 148 -6.48 -11.40 12.89
N ALA A 149 -6.64 -12.37 13.79
CA ALA A 149 -5.93 -12.38 15.07
C ALA A 149 -4.42 -12.48 14.90
N THR A 150 -3.95 -13.28 13.95
CA THR A 150 -2.52 -13.49 13.69
C THR A 150 -1.87 -12.21 13.19
N GLU A 151 -2.51 -11.54 12.24
CA GLU A 151 -2.04 -10.27 11.69
C GLU A 151 -2.02 -9.16 12.74
N ARG A 152 -3.06 -9.05 13.58
CA ARG A 152 -3.10 -8.08 14.66
C ARG A 152 -2.08 -8.35 15.76
N LEU A 153 -1.85 -9.62 16.11
CA LEU A 153 -0.80 -10.01 17.07
C LEU A 153 0.58 -9.72 16.49
N ARG A 154 0.78 -9.92 15.19
CA ARG A 154 2.04 -9.61 14.51
C ARG A 154 2.41 -8.13 14.62
N ILE A 155 1.45 -7.21 14.49
CA ILE A 155 1.71 -5.78 14.69
C ILE A 155 2.29 -5.52 16.10
N LEU A 156 1.73 -6.18 17.11
CA LEU A 156 2.19 -6.03 18.49
C LEU A 156 3.54 -6.71 18.73
N HIS A 157 3.74 -7.90 18.19
CA HIS A 157 5.01 -8.60 18.22
C HIS A 157 6.13 -7.76 17.61
N ASP A 158 5.95 -7.31 16.37
CA ASP A 158 6.94 -6.51 15.65
C ASP A 158 7.25 -5.18 16.35
N PHE A 159 6.28 -4.63 17.09
CA PHE A 159 6.51 -3.44 17.91
C PHE A 159 7.31 -3.74 19.19
N TYR A 160 6.93 -4.80 19.93
CA TYR A 160 7.56 -5.11 21.22
C TYR A 160 8.89 -5.85 21.09
N ARG A 161 9.06 -6.66 20.02
CA ARG A 161 10.22 -7.50 19.73
C ARG A 161 10.91 -7.09 18.43
N GLN A 162 11.26 -5.80 18.34
CA GLN A 162 11.96 -5.25 17.18
C GLN A 162 13.28 -5.95 16.93
N GLY A 163 13.44 -6.55 15.75
CA GLY A 163 14.58 -7.36 15.33
C GLY A 163 14.31 -8.87 15.33
N GLU A 164 13.20 -9.32 15.88
CA GLU A 164 12.76 -10.71 15.97
C GLU A 164 11.54 -11.00 15.08
N GLU A 165 11.24 -10.15 14.07
CA GLU A 165 10.04 -10.22 13.24
C GLU A 165 9.94 -11.54 12.45
N VAL A 166 11.06 -12.19 12.18
CA VAL A 166 11.13 -13.49 11.50
C VAL A 166 10.68 -14.63 12.39
N ASP A 167 10.83 -14.49 13.70
CA ASP A 167 10.54 -15.54 14.68
C ASP A 167 9.06 -15.62 15.08
N PHE A 168 8.24 -14.69 14.56
CA PHE A 168 6.82 -14.67 14.87
C PHE A 168 6.07 -15.85 14.23
N HIS A 169 5.62 -16.76 15.07
CA HIS A 169 4.74 -17.86 14.73
C HIS A 169 3.60 -17.94 15.74
N PHE A 170 2.39 -17.65 15.30
CA PHE A 170 1.19 -17.79 16.12
C PHE A 170 0.24 -18.80 15.50
N ASP A 171 -0.11 -19.84 16.27
CA ASP A 171 -1.15 -20.81 15.97
C ASP A 171 -2.03 -20.98 17.20
N ALA A 172 -3.32 -20.64 17.08
CA ALA A 172 -4.28 -20.69 18.17
C ALA A 172 -4.48 -22.12 18.71
N ARG A 173 -4.39 -23.15 17.86
CA ARG A 173 -4.53 -24.56 18.27
C ARG A 173 -3.29 -25.02 19.05
N ASP A 174 -2.11 -24.68 18.58
CA ASP A 174 -0.85 -24.98 19.26
C ASP A 174 -0.75 -24.27 20.61
N MET A 175 -1.18 -23.01 20.67
CA MET A 175 -1.28 -22.24 21.91
C MET A 175 -2.12 -22.96 22.96
N MET A 176 -3.35 -23.36 22.59
CA MET A 176 -4.25 -24.07 23.50
C MET A 176 -3.68 -25.43 23.94
N ARG A 177 -3.08 -26.20 23.03
CA ARG A 177 -2.49 -27.51 23.31
C ARG A 177 -1.31 -27.42 24.27
N LYS A 178 -0.48 -26.37 24.15
CA LYS A 178 0.69 -26.14 25.00
C LYS A 178 0.38 -25.41 26.31
N GLY A 179 -0.85 -24.90 26.47
CA GLY A 179 -1.25 -24.12 27.64
C GLY A 179 -0.62 -22.72 27.69
N HIS A 180 -0.17 -22.20 26.53
CA HIS A 180 0.34 -20.84 26.41
C HIS A 180 -0.79 -19.81 26.33
N ASP A 181 -0.47 -18.55 26.68
CA ASP A 181 -1.33 -17.39 26.44
C ASP A 181 -0.84 -16.65 25.18
N PHE A 182 -1.73 -15.98 24.46
CA PHE A 182 -1.33 -15.15 23.30
C PHE A 182 -0.29 -14.08 23.67
N ARG A 183 -0.22 -13.67 24.93
CA ARG A 183 0.77 -12.71 25.43
C ARG A 183 2.19 -13.22 25.36
N ASP A 184 2.38 -14.55 25.48
CA ASP A 184 3.70 -15.18 25.39
C ASP A 184 4.35 -14.97 24.02
N TYR A 185 3.52 -14.74 22.99
CA TYR A 185 3.97 -14.48 21.61
C TYR A 185 4.28 -13.02 21.30
N ILE A 186 3.81 -12.07 22.14
CA ILE A 186 3.93 -10.63 21.84
C ILE A 186 4.69 -9.83 22.90
N CYS A 187 4.70 -10.28 24.16
CA CYS A 187 5.32 -9.52 25.24
C CYS A 187 6.84 -9.48 25.11
N PRO A 188 7.48 -8.33 25.39
CA PRO A 188 8.93 -8.25 25.50
C PRO A 188 9.40 -8.99 26.77
N ASP A 189 10.68 -9.34 26.83
CA ASP A 189 11.26 -10.09 27.97
C ASP A 189 11.11 -9.31 29.27
N TYR A 190 11.20 -7.99 29.24
CA TYR A 190 10.97 -7.14 30.40
C TYR A 190 10.47 -5.74 30.00
N ILE A 191 9.85 -5.06 30.97
CA ILE A 191 9.38 -3.69 30.83
C ILE A 191 9.84 -2.89 32.05
N GLU A 192 10.71 -1.88 31.83
CA GLU A 192 11.08 -0.91 32.85
C GLU A 192 10.32 0.40 32.66
N ARG A 193 9.89 1.01 33.78
CA ARG A 193 9.10 2.23 33.76
C ARG A 193 9.87 3.37 34.40
N HIS A 194 10.06 4.42 33.61
CA HIS A 194 10.65 5.68 34.08
C HIS A 194 9.62 6.81 33.98
N SER A 195 9.97 7.98 34.53
CA SER A 195 9.05 9.14 34.56
C SER A 195 8.67 9.65 33.16
N ASP A 196 9.58 9.56 32.19
CA ASP A 196 9.48 10.17 30.86
C ASP A 196 9.85 9.23 29.71
N TYR A 197 10.14 7.96 29.98
CA TYR A 197 10.35 6.91 28.97
C TYR A 197 10.09 5.52 29.57
N LEU A 198 10.08 4.50 28.70
CA LEU A 198 9.99 3.07 29.01
C LEU A 198 11.20 2.36 28.41
N ILE A 199 11.59 1.22 28.98
CA ILE A 199 12.47 0.26 28.31
C ILE A 199 11.66 -1.01 28.05
N LEU A 200 11.61 -1.42 26.78
CA LEU A 200 10.86 -2.58 26.29
C LEU A 200 11.86 -3.54 25.65
N GLY A 201 12.22 -4.65 26.33
CA GLY A 201 13.17 -5.63 25.79
C GLY A 201 14.50 -5.01 25.32
N GLY A 202 15.05 -4.02 26.06
CA GLY A 202 16.27 -3.31 25.73
C GLY A 202 16.14 -2.11 24.78
N LYS A 203 14.95 -1.84 24.25
CA LYS A 203 14.67 -0.64 23.45
C LYS A 203 14.10 0.49 24.32
N TYR A 204 14.58 1.70 24.08
CA TYR A 204 14.13 2.90 24.77
C TYR A 204 12.95 3.50 24.02
N CYS A 205 11.79 3.64 24.68
CA CYS A 205 10.57 4.13 24.07
C CYS A 205 10.05 5.34 24.85
N ARG A 206 9.55 6.35 24.14
CA ARG A 206 8.97 7.55 24.73
C ARG A 206 7.66 7.91 24.07
N THR A 207 6.63 8.15 24.89
CA THR A 207 5.33 8.57 24.40
C THR A 207 5.16 10.07 24.53
N LEU A 208 4.63 10.65 23.45
CA LEU A 208 4.30 12.07 23.33
C LEU A 208 2.82 12.22 22.96
N TYR A 209 2.30 13.41 23.14
CA TYR A 209 0.96 13.78 22.70
C TYR A 209 0.96 15.21 22.15
N LEU A 210 -0.02 15.51 21.30
CA LEU A 210 -0.22 16.87 20.81
C LEU A 210 -0.97 17.67 21.88
N LYS A 211 -0.24 18.58 22.53
CA LYS A 211 -0.74 19.42 23.62
C LYS A 211 -1.52 20.62 23.12
N ASP A 212 -0.91 21.38 22.20
CA ASP A 212 -1.51 22.59 21.65
C ASP A 212 -1.55 22.50 20.11
N TYR A 213 -2.68 22.90 19.55
CA TYR A 213 -2.99 22.89 18.13
C TYR A 213 -2.89 24.30 17.58
N ALA A 214 -2.26 24.46 16.42
CA ALA A 214 -2.29 25.73 15.71
C ALA A 214 -3.71 26.07 15.23
N ASN A 215 -4.01 27.36 15.06
CA ASN A 215 -5.29 27.80 14.48
C ASN A 215 -5.43 27.37 13.00
N TYR A 216 -4.31 27.15 12.32
CA TYR A 216 -4.24 26.63 10.97
C TYR A 216 -3.16 25.54 10.89
N ILE A 217 -3.58 24.33 10.55
CA ILE A 217 -2.69 23.18 10.36
C ILE A 217 -2.76 22.77 8.88
N ARG A 218 -1.61 22.47 8.30
CA ARG A 218 -1.54 21.96 6.92
C ARG A 218 -1.78 20.45 6.90
N ASP A 219 -2.40 19.97 5.85
CA ASP A 219 -2.65 18.55 5.56
C ASP A 219 -1.38 17.68 5.47
N SER A 220 -0.21 18.30 5.33
CA SER A 220 1.10 17.63 5.40
C SER A 220 1.60 17.31 6.81
N PHE A 221 0.95 17.80 7.88
CA PHE A 221 1.48 17.75 9.24
C PHE A 221 1.78 16.32 9.72
N VAL A 222 0.82 15.40 9.58
CA VAL A 222 1.01 13.99 9.97
C VAL A 222 2.07 13.33 9.11
N CYS A 223 2.04 13.57 7.79
CA CYS A 223 3.03 13.02 6.86
C CYS A 223 4.45 13.50 7.14
N GLU A 224 4.62 14.75 7.56
CA GLU A 224 5.93 15.29 7.94
C GLU A 224 6.43 14.72 9.27
N LEU A 225 5.55 14.56 10.27
CA LEU A 225 5.91 13.90 11.53
C LEU A 225 6.31 12.45 11.32
N THR A 226 5.56 11.73 10.49
CA THR A 226 5.80 10.31 10.20
C THR A 226 6.78 10.08 9.05
N GLY A 227 7.23 11.13 8.37
CA GLY A 227 8.23 11.07 7.29
C GLY A 227 9.67 10.94 7.77
N LEU A 228 9.92 11.03 9.08
CA LEU A 228 11.25 10.86 9.66
C LEU A 228 11.67 9.40 9.63
N ASN A 229 12.94 9.15 9.30
CA ASN A 229 13.52 7.79 9.28
C ASN A 229 13.76 7.28 10.71
N ARG A 230 12.68 6.95 11.43
CA ARG A 230 12.69 6.50 12.83
C ARG A 230 11.62 5.45 13.06
N ASN A 231 11.90 4.51 13.97
CA ASN A 231 10.89 3.61 14.49
C ASN A 231 9.90 4.40 15.35
N MET A 232 8.69 4.52 14.89
CA MET A 232 7.64 5.25 15.59
C MET A 232 6.26 4.72 15.25
N MET A 233 5.33 4.95 16.16
CA MET A 233 3.91 4.77 15.89
C MET A 233 3.17 6.04 16.29
N LEU A 234 2.34 6.58 15.39
CA LEU A 234 1.49 7.73 15.64
C LEU A 234 0.04 7.26 15.55
N SER A 235 -0.78 7.66 16.53
CA SER A 235 -2.21 7.36 16.52
C SER A 235 -3.05 8.60 16.77
N ILE A 236 -4.17 8.66 16.08
CA ILE A 236 -5.21 9.68 16.24
C ILE A 236 -6.47 8.96 16.68
N ASP A 237 -6.85 9.12 17.93
CA ASP A 237 -8.15 8.67 18.44
C ASP A 237 -9.23 9.67 18.05
N ILE A 238 -10.32 9.18 17.51
CA ILE A 238 -11.45 9.95 16.98
C ILE A 238 -12.72 9.47 17.68
N ILE A 239 -13.38 10.41 18.35
CA ILE A 239 -14.61 10.14 19.11
C ILE A 239 -15.71 11.01 18.52
N PRO A 240 -16.59 10.45 17.67
CA PRO A 240 -17.74 11.18 17.16
C PRO A 240 -18.72 11.50 18.29
N ILE A 241 -19.18 12.75 18.36
CA ILE A 241 -20.18 13.20 19.31
C ILE A 241 -21.56 13.14 18.65
N PRO A 242 -22.61 12.63 19.33
CA PRO A 242 -23.96 12.68 18.81
C PRO A 242 -24.37 14.10 18.44
N MET A 243 -25.09 14.29 17.32
CA MET A 243 -25.38 15.62 16.76
C MET A 243 -26.20 16.49 17.71
N ASP A 244 -27.15 15.89 18.42
CA ASP A 244 -27.98 16.58 19.42
C ASP A 244 -27.16 17.05 20.64
N GLU A 245 -26.17 16.30 21.06
CA GLU A 245 -25.23 16.71 22.11
C GLU A 245 -24.29 17.79 21.60
N ALA A 246 -23.77 17.65 20.39
CA ALA A 246 -22.87 18.60 19.75
C ALA A 246 -23.50 19.99 19.63
N VAL A 247 -24.70 20.07 19.05
CA VAL A 247 -25.43 21.34 18.91
C VAL A 247 -25.69 21.96 20.26
N ARG A 248 -26.18 21.18 21.23
CA ARG A 248 -26.45 21.67 22.60
C ARG A 248 -25.20 22.19 23.30
N GLU A 249 -24.06 21.52 23.13
CA GLU A 249 -22.78 21.96 23.73
C GLU A 249 -22.34 23.31 23.16
N VAL A 250 -22.43 23.48 21.83
CA VAL A 250 -22.03 24.72 21.15
C VAL A 250 -23.00 25.85 21.46
N GLU A 251 -24.32 25.59 21.51
CA GLU A 251 -25.34 26.58 21.93
C GLU A 251 -25.09 27.06 23.36
N ASN A 252 -24.82 26.14 24.28
CA ASN A 252 -24.50 26.50 25.68
C ASN A 252 -23.22 27.33 25.77
N ARG A 253 -22.20 27.00 24.97
CA ARG A 253 -20.96 27.78 24.90
C ARG A 253 -21.21 29.18 24.36
N LEU A 254 -21.99 29.30 23.28
CA LEU A 254 -22.38 30.57 22.69
C LEU A 254 -23.19 31.44 23.70
N LEU A 255 -24.17 30.83 24.40
CA LEU A 255 -24.94 31.50 25.45
C LEU A 255 -24.05 31.99 26.58
N GLY A 256 -23.05 31.20 26.99
CA GLY A 256 -22.05 31.62 28.00
C GLY A 256 -21.26 32.85 27.55
N VAL A 257 -20.79 32.86 26.30
CA VAL A 257 -20.06 34.01 25.72
C VAL A 257 -20.96 35.25 25.63
N GLU A 258 -22.19 35.13 25.15
CA GLU A 258 -23.18 36.22 25.06
C GLU A 258 -23.50 36.79 26.47
N THR A 259 -23.61 35.90 27.47
CA THR A 259 -23.84 36.30 28.85
C THR A 259 -22.63 37.10 29.39
N ASN A 260 -21.41 36.66 29.10
CA ASN A 260 -20.19 37.37 29.51
C ASN A 260 -20.10 38.74 28.85
N ILE A 261 -20.42 38.85 27.55
CA ILE A 261 -20.46 40.12 26.81
C ILE A 261 -21.51 41.06 27.44
N THR A 262 -22.70 40.55 27.72
CA THR A 262 -23.78 41.32 28.34
C THR A 262 -23.38 41.82 29.74
N ASN A 263 -22.77 40.97 30.55
CA ASN A 263 -22.28 41.35 31.89
C ASN A 263 -21.17 42.39 31.82
N TRP A 264 -20.28 42.26 30.85
CA TRP A 264 -19.21 43.24 30.61
C TRP A 264 -19.81 44.59 30.21
N GLN A 265 -20.76 44.62 29.25
CA GLN A 265 -21.44 45.84 28.85
C GLN A 265 -22.19 46.51 30.00
N ARG A 266 -22.92 45.74 30.85
CA ARG A 266 -23.57 46.26 32.04
C ARG A 266 -22.59 46.94 32.99
N ARG A 267 -21.39 46.35 33.20
CA ARG A 267 -20.34 46.95 34.05
C ARG A 267 -19.80 48.25 33.45
N GLN A 268 -19.59 48.31 32.11
CA GLN A 268 -19.15 49.54 31.44
C GLN A 268 -20.21 50.67 31.55
N ASN A 269 -21.48 50.33 31.36
CA ASN A 269 -22.56 51.27 31.50
C ASN A 269 -22.69 51.80 32.92
N ALA A 270 -22.53 50.95 33.94
CA ALA A 270 -22.50 51.36 35.33
C ALA A 270 -21.33 52.31 35.66
N ASN A 271 -20.23 52.22 34.91
CA ASN A 271 -19.08 53.11 35.00
C ASN A 271 -19.19 54.35 34.07
N ASN A 272 -20.39 54.65 33.51
CA ASN A 272 -20.63 55.73 32.56
C ASN A 272 -19.81 55.67 31.26
N ASN A 273 -19.30 54.51 30.89
CA ASN A 273 -18.52 54.27 29.67
C ASN A 273 -19.42 53.65 28.59
N PHE A 274 -20.34 54.43 28.03
CA PHE A 274 -21.34 53.96 27.05
C PHE A 274 -20.78 53.69 25.66
N SER A 275 -19.55 54.13 25.37
CA SER A 275 -18.87 53.90 24.06
C SER A 275 -17.82 52.79 24.11
N ALA A 276 -17.77 52.01 25.19
CA ALA A 276 -16.81 50.92 25.32
C ALA A 276 -17.03 49.86 24.27
N VAL A 277 -15.98 49.58 23.49
CA VAL A 277 -15.95 48.51 22.48
C VAL A 277 -15.76 47.17 23.14
N ILE A 278 -16.51 46.15 22.75
CA ILE A 278 -16.37 44.78 23.26
C ILE A 278 -14.91 44.32 23.08
N PRO A 279 -14.28 43.75 24.13
CA PRO A 279 -12.93 43.21 23.99
C PRO A 279 -12.82 42.23 22.83
N TYR A 280 -11.71 42.35 22.10
CA TYR A 280 -11.46 41.52 20.90
C TYR A 280 -11.61 40.03 21.19
N ASP A 281 -11.09 39.56 22.33
CA ASP A 281 -11.15 38.13 22.70
C ASP A 281 -12.58 37.63 22.87
N MET A 282 -13.49 38.45 23.44
CA MET A 282 -14.91 38.08 23.60
C MET A 282 -15.63 38.06 22.24
N GLU A 283 -15.33 39.03 21.38
CA GLU A 283 -15.91 39.09 20.03
C GLU A 283 -15.42 37.93 19.17
N GLN A 284 -14.13 37.60 19.27
CA GLN A 284 -13.53 36.45 18.60
C GLN A 284 -14.18 35.13 19.06
N GLN A 285 -14.32 34.92 20.37
CA GLN A 285 -15.00 33.73 20.91
C GLN A 285 -16.47 33.62 20.46
N ARG A 286 -17.16 34.74 20.37
CA ARG A 286 -18.54 34.79 19.86
C ARG A 286 -18.60 34.36 18.39
N LYS A 287 -17.70 34.91 17.58
CA LYS A 287 -17.59 34.59 16.15
C LYS A 287 -17.27 33.12 15.93
N GLU A 288 -16.25 32.59 16.59
CA GLU A 288 -15.85 31.19 16.51
C GLU A 288 -16.98 30.24 16.92
N SER A 289 -17.71 30.57 18.00
CA SER A 289 -18.84 29.74 18.45
C SER A 289 -20.02 29.75 17.47
N LYS A 290 -20.28 30.89 16.80
CA LYS A 290 -21.31 30.98 15.75
C LYS A 290 -20.88 30.22 14.50
N GLU A 291 -19.66 30.39 14.03
CA GLU A 291 -19.12 29.66 12.89
C GLU A 291 -19.18 28.15 13.13
N PHE A 292 -18.80 27.69 14.32
CA PHE A 292 -18.88 26.28 14.68
C PHE A 292 -20.31 25.75 14.68
N LEU A 293 -21.27 26.54 15.17
CA LEU A 293 -22.70 26.18 15.10
C LEU A 293 -23.24 26.11 13.66
N ASP A 294 -22.83 27.06 12.83
CA ASP A 294 -23.19 27.09 11.41
C ASP A 294 -22.59 25.88 10.67
N ASP A 295 -21.35 25.50 10.97
CA ASP A 295 -20.70 24.32 10.42
C ASP A 295 -21.48 23.03 10.74
N LEU A 296 -21.95 22.88 11.98
CA LEU A 296 -22.74 21.72 12.40
C LEU A 296 -24.15 21.68 11.78
N THR A 297 -24.78 22.85 11.61
CA THR A 297 -26.21 22.92 11.22
C THR A 297 -26.45 23.09 9.72
N THR A 298 -25.48 23.67 8.99
CA THR A 298 -25.66 24.04 7.58
C THR A 298 -24.66 23.41 6.62
N ARG A 299 -23.47 22.96 7.12
CA ARG A 299 -22.36 22.49 6.27
C ARG A 299 -22.07 21.00 6.38
N ASP A 300 -22.97 20.22 6.97
CA ASP A 300 -22.85 18.76 7.15
C ASP A 300 -21.56 18.32 7.90
N GLN A 301 -21.03 19.23 8.73
CA GLN A 301 -19.89 18.93 9.58
C GLN A 301 -20.36 18.22 10.86
N ARG A 302 -19.53 17.31 11.39
CA ARG A 302 -19.76 16.67 12.69
C ARG A 302 -18.78 17.18 13.72
N MET A 303 -19.19 17.19 14.98
CA MET A 303 -18.31 17.46 16.11
C MET A 303 -17.64 16.16 16.53
N MET A 304 -16.33 16.19 16.64
CA MET A 304 -15.49 15.06 17.06
C MET A 304 -14.50 15.51 18.10
N GLN A 305 -14.15 14.62 19.02
CA GLN A 305 -13.01 14.82 19.92
C GLN A 305 -11.84 14.05 19.38
N GLY A 306 -10.72 14.73 19.18
CA GLY A 306 -9.46 14.16 18.70
C GLY A 306 -8.39 14.11 19.79
N VAL A 307 -7.60 13.03 19.81
CA VAL A 307 -6.38 12.91 20.61
C VAL A 307 -5.27 12.36 19.72
N LEU A 308 -4.21 13.14 19.50
CA LEU A 308 -3.04 12.68 18.78
C LEU A 308 -1.95 12.27 19.76
N THR A 309 -1.51 11.03 19.67
CA THR A 309 -0.43 10.45 20.47
C THR A 309 0.62 9.80 19.59
N MET A 310 1.86 9.74 20.09
CA MET A 310 2.98 9.14 19.36
C MET A 310 3.89 8.39 20.32
N VAL A 311 4.49 7.29 19.88
CA VAL A 311 5.59 6.63 20.56
C VAL A 311 6.81 6.60 19.64
N LEU A 312 7.96 6.99 20.16
CA LEU A 312 9.28 6.86 19.53
C LEU A 312 10.02 5.70 20.17
N CYS A 313 10.74 4.91 19.37
CA CYS A 313 11.57 3.80 19.86
C CYS A 313 12.98 3.91 19.28
N ALA A 314 14.00 3.80 20.15
CA ALA A 314 15.40 3.91 19.79
C ALA A 314 16.26 2.84 20.48
N GLY A 315 17.46 2.60 19.94
CA GLY A 315 18.41 1.63 20.49
C GLY A 315 19.15 2.14 21.74
N SER A 316 19.21 3.47 21.94
CA SER A 316 19.84 4.10 23.11
C SER A 316 19.02 5.28 23.59
N LYS A 317 19.29 5.71 24.83
CA LYS A 317 18.61 6.85 25.41
C LYS A 317 19.00 8.16 24.73
N GLU A 318 20.27 8.31 24.38
CA GLU A 318 20.81 9.49 23.68
C GLU A 318 20.13 9.66 22.32
N GLN A 319 19.94 8.57 21.58
CA GLN A 319 19.21 8.58 20.31
C GLN A 319 17.74 8.95 20.53
N LEU A 320 17.09 8.39 21.56
CA LEU A 320 15.71 8.71 21.91
C LEU A 320 15.54 10.20 22.24
N ASP A 321 16.48 10.79 22.99
CA ASP A 321 16.47 12.20 23.35
C ASP A 321 16.60 13.07 22.07
N ALA A 322 17.56 12.75 21.19
CA ALA A 322 17.76 13.45 19.92
C ALA A 322 16.52 13.35 18.99
N ASP A 323 15.92 12.16 18.86
CA ASP A 323 14.71 11.96 18.08
C ASP A 323 13.51 12.71 18.65
N THR A 324 13.40 12.75 19.97
CA THR A 324 12.37 13.53 20.67
C THR A 324 12.52 15.02 20.38
N ASP A 325 13.73 15.57 20.50
CA ASP A 325 14.00 16.99 20.24
C ASP A 325 13.71 17.37 18.78
N GLN A 326 13.98 16.48 17.84
CA GLN A 326 13.64 16.65 16.42
C GLN A 326 12.12 16.77 16.22
N ILE A 327 11.31 15.87 16.81
CA ILE A 327 9.84 15.91 16.76
C ILE A 327 9.30 17.19 17.40
N LEU A 328 9.81 17.56 18.58
CA LEU A 328 9.39 18.78 19.26
C LEU A 328 9.75 20.05 18.47
N SER A 329 10.89 20.05 17.79
CA SER A 329 11.30 21.16 16.91
C SER A 329 10.40 21.25 15.67
N LEU A 330 10.14 20.13 15.00
CA LEU A 330 9.28 20.06 13.82
C LEU A 330 7.85 20.53 14.16
N SER A 331 7.28 20.07 15.26
CA SER A 331 5.94 20.49 15.68
C SER A 331 5.86 22.00 15.95
N ARG A 332 6.88 22.58 16.60
CA ARG A 332 6.97 24.04 16.85
C ARG A 332 7.07 24.84 15.54
N GLN A 333 7.81 24.35 14.53
CA GLN A 333 7.87 24.98 13.21
C GLN A 333 6.48 25.04 12.53
N LYS A 334 5.59 24.11 12.88
CA LYS A 334 4.19 24.08 12.41
C LYS A 334 3.24 24.79 13.38
N MET A 335 3.74 25.55 14.32
CA MET A 335 2.97 26.26 15.37
C MET A 335 2.12 25.32 16.24
N CYS A 336 2.41 24.04 16.25
CA CYS A 336 1.84 23.04 17.14
C CYS A 336 2.81 22.72 18.27
N GLN A 337 2.30 22.23 19.38
CA GLN A 337 3.13 21.84 20.52
C GLN A 337 2.93 20.37 20.87
N MET A 338 3.89 19.53 20.48
CA MET A 338 4.02 18.19 21.04
C MET A 338 4.65 18.26 22.43
N ALA A 339 4.26 17.37 23.33
CA ALA A 339 4.79 17.26 24.67
C ALA A 339 5.03 15.80 25.07
N VAL A 340 6.06 15.58 25.88
CA VAL A 340 6.35 14.27 26.47
C VAL A 340 5.36 13.99 27.62
N LEU A 341 4.76 12.81 27.65
CA LEU A 341 3.94 12.35 28.75
C LEU A 341 4.84 12.05 29.95
N LYS A 342 4.65 12.76 31.06
CA LYS A 342 5.39 12.51 32.31
C LYS A 342 4.54 11.66 33.25
N TYR A 343 5.12 10.59 33.79
CA TYR A 343 4.49 9.63 34.71
C TYR A 343 3.30 8.84 34.11
N GLN A 344 3.01 9.03 32.81
CA GLN A 344 1.92 8.39 32.07
C GLN A 344 2.42 7.64 30.82
N GLN A 345 3.69 7.25 30.79
CA GLN A 345 4.31 6.62 29.62
C GLN A 345 3.61 5.32 29.23
N THR A 346 3.23 4.48 30.21
CA THR A 346 2.50 3.22 29.95
C THR A 346 1.08 3.49 29.42
N ASP A 347 0.39 4.49 29.94
CA ASP A 347 -0.95 4.87 29.47
C ASP A 347 -0.89 5.47 28.06
N GLY A 348 0.15 6.27 27.80
CA GLY A 348 0.44 6.77 26.46
C GLY A 348 0.71 5.64 25.47
N LEU A 349 1.58 4.69 25.81
CA LEU A 349 1.86 3.53 24.97
C LEU A 349 0.58 2.73 24.65
N ASN A 350 -0.23 2.42 25.65
CA ASN A 350 -1.51 1.71 25.43
C ASN A 350 -2.48 2.52 24.57
N THR A 351 -2.40 3.86 24.60
CA THR A 351 -3.21 4.72 23.75
C THR A 351 -2.73 4.70 22.30
N VAL A 352 -1.41 4.68 22.06
CA VAL A 352 -0.86 4.67 20.69
C VAL A 352 -1.12 3.35 19.97
N LEU A 353 -1.01 2.22 20.67
CA LEU A 353 -1.14 0.89 20.06
C LEU A 353 -2.55 0.64 19.47
N PRO A 354 -2.67 -0.08 18.32
CA PRO A 354 -3.95 -0.37 17.67
C PRO A 354 -4.73 -1.50 18.36
N ILE A 355 -4.89 -1.40 19.67
CA ILE A 355 -5.55 -2.41 20.53
C ILE A 355 -6.93 -2.01 21.01
N GLY A 356 -7.40 -0.82 20.61
CA GLY A 356 -8.72 -0.33 21.02
C GLY A 356 -8.77 0.24 22.43
N THR A 357 -7.64 0.71 22.97
CA THR A 357 -7.56 1.34 24.29
C THR A 357 -7.19 2.80 24.14
N ARG A 358 -7.80 3.64 24.97
CA ARG A 358 -7.44 5.05 25.15
C ARG A 358 -7.38 5.36 26.64
N LYS A 359 -6.22 5.83 27.10
CA LYS A 359 -5.96 6.17 28.49
C LYS A 359 -5.59 7.66 28.67
N ILE A 360 -5.20 8.32 27.58
CA ILE A 360 -4.86 9.74 27.59
C ILE A 360 -6.11 10.54 27.23
N ASN A 361 -6.41 11.59 28.02
CA ASN A 361 -7.60 12.42 27.93
C ASN A 361 -7.28 13.86 27.45
N ALA A 362 -6.24 14.03 26.64
CA ALA A 362 -5.87 15.33 26.05
C ALA A 362 -6.74 15.63 24.81
N PHE A 363 -8.05 15.78 25.01
CA PHE A 363 -9.01 16.00 23.95
C PHE A 363 -8.93 17.39 23.33
N ARG A 364 -9.09 17.45 22.02
CA ARG A 364 -9.44 18.66 21.28
C ARG A 364 -10.76 18.43 20.56
N THR A 365 -11.70 19.36 20.73
CA THR A 365 -12.94 19.37 19.95
C THR A 365 -12.65 19.97 18.58
N LEU A 366 -13.02 19.25 17.52
CA LEU A 366 -12.74 19.57 16.13
C LEU A 366 -14.00 19.34 15.29
N THR A 367 -14.14 20.07 14.18
CA THR A 367 -15.08 19.72 13.11
C THR A 367 -14.49 18.61 12.25
N THR A 368 -15.30 17.97 11.41
CA THR A 368 -14.85 16.96 10.45
C THR A 368 -13.70 17.48 9.59
N GLU A 369 -13.82 18.67 9.01
CA GLU A 369 -12.77 19.28 8.18
C GLU A 369 -11.48 19.55 8.98
N SER A 370 -11.61 20.06 10.19
CA SER A 370 -10.46 20.32 11.06
C SER A 370 -9.72 19.02 11.43
N LEU A 371 -10.45 17.91 11.58
CA LEU A 371 -9.87 16.60 11.83
C LEU A 371 -9.28 15.98 10.56
N ALA A 372 -9.91 16.18 9.40
CA ALA A 372 -9.45 15.66 8.13
C ALA A 372 -8.07 16.18 7.72
N VAL A 373 -7.66 17.34 8.23
CA VAL A 373 -6.29 17.86 8.05
C VAL A 373 -5.20 16.90 8.55
N PHE A 374 -5.53 16.03 9.50
CA PHE A 374 -4.62 15.01 10.02
C PHE A 374 -4.60 13.72 9.18
N MET A 375 -5.03 13.79 7.93
CA MET A 375 -5.01 12.63 7.03
C MET A 375 -3.61 12.04 6.89
N PRO A 376 -3.50 10.70 6.91
CA PRO A 376 -2.19 10.04 6.91
C PRO A 376 -1.67 9.70 5.51
N PHE A 377 -2.28 10.22 4.45
CA PHE A 377 -1.95 9.83 3.07
C PHE A 377 -0.77 10.61 2.51
N LYS A 378 0.16 9.90 1.90
CA LYS A 378 1.38 10.46 1.32
C LYS A 378 1.53 10.08 -0.15
N VAL A 379 1.94 8.85 -0.41
CA VAL A 379 2.20 8.30 -1.73
C VAL A 379 2.05 6.78 -1.69
N GLN A 380 1.52 6.22 -2.76
CA GLN A 380 1.34 4.78 -2.88
C GLN A 380 2.69 4.07 -2.92
N GLU A 381 2.82 3.02 -2.12
CA GLU A 381 3.97 2.12 -2.09
C GLU A 381 3.60 0.80 -2.79
N ILE A 382 4.53 0.27 -3.57
CA ILE A 382 4.40 -1.03 -4.23
C ILE A 382 5.56 -1.89 -3.77
N GLN A 383 5.28 -2.86 -2.89
CA GLN A 383 6.25 -3.76 -2.30
C GLN A 383 5.71 -5.19 -2.27
N ASP A 384 5.49 -5.74 -3.46
CA ASP A 384 5.00 -7.11 -3.61
C ASP A 384 6.11 -8.11 -3.27
N LYS A 385 5.73 -9.17 -2.57
CA LYS A 385 6.64 -10.28 -2.27
C LYS A 385 7.09 -10.96 -3.57
N GLY A 386 8.39 -11.14 -3.75
CA GLY A 386 8.96 -11.69 -4.99
C GLY A 386 8.81 -10.78 -6.20
N GLY A 387 8.50 -9.49 -5.97
CA GLY A 387 8.33 -8.49 -7.02
C GLY A 387 9.64 -8.13 -7.72
N ILE A 388 9.49 -7.73 -8.98
CA ILE A 388 10.59 -7.22 -9.80
C ILE A 388 10.89 -5.78 -9.35
N TYR A 389 12.16 -5.43 -9.26
CA TYR A 389 12.60 -4.07 -8.99
C TYR A 389 12.39 -3.18 -10.22
N PHE A 390 11.60 -2.12 -10.08
CA PHE A 390 11.34 -1.13 -11.14
C PHE A 390 12.01 0.22 -10.90
N GLY A 391 12.49 0.49 -9.69
CA GLY A 391 13.10 1.76 -9.34
C GLY A 391 12.85 2.16 -7.89
N GLU A 392 13.05 3.43 -7.60
CA GLU A 392 12.80 4.05 -6.30
C GLU A 392 11.63 5.03 -6.39
N ASN A 393 10.78 5.02 -5.39
CA ASN A 393 9.68 5.98 -5.31
C ASN A 393 10.25 7.39 -5.13
N ALA A 394 9.84 8.33 -5.98
CA ALA A 394 10.39 9.69 -6.00
C ALA A 394 10.09 10.50 -4.72
N ILE A 395 9.11 10.08 -3.92
CA ILE A 395 8.68 10.79 -2.71
C ILE A 395 9.17 10.11 -1.44
N SER A 396 9.03 8.78 -1.34
CA SER A 396 9.43 8.02 -0.15
C SER A 396 10.85 7.51 -0.22
N HIS A 397 11.44 7.43 -1.42
CA HIS A 397 12.73 6.80 -1.71
C HIS A 397 12.81 5.31 -1.35
N ASN A 398 11.66 4.67 -1.18
CA ASN A 398 11.56 3.23 -1.01
C ASN A 398 11.65 2.51 -2.36
N LEU A 399 12.07 1.25 -2.34
CA LEU A 399 12.11 0.43 -3.55
C LEU A 399 10.68 0.15 -4.07
N ILE A 400 10.50 0.23 -5.38
CA ILE A 400 9.30 -0.22 -6.06
C ILE A 400 9.53 -1.66 -6.50
N LEU A 401 8.85 -2.59 -5.85
CA LEU A 401 8.90 -4.02 -6.10
C LEU A 401 7.50 -4.47 -6.54
N CYS A 402 7.33 -4.76 -7.82
CA CYS A 402 6.03 -5.13 -8.38
C CYS A 402 6.04 -6.57 -8.90
N ASN A 403 5.12 -7.38 -8.41
CA ASN A 403 4.83 -8.68 -9.02
C ASN A 403 3.77 -8.49 -10.10
N ARG A 404 4.16 -8.69 -11.37
CA ARG A 404 3.30 -8.48 -12.52
C ARG A 404 2.11 -9.45 -12.58
N GLU A 405 2.21 -10.61 -11.95
CA GLU A 405 1.09 -11.57 -11.85
C GLU A 405 -0.10 -11.02 -11.07
N ASN A 406 0.15 -10.07 -10.15
CA ASN A 406 -0.90 -9.41 -9.37
C ASN A 406 -1.65 -8.32 -10.16
N LEU A 407 -1.19 -7.98 -11.37
CA LEU A 407 -1.82 -6.96 -12.19
C LEU A 407 -2.98 -7.55 -13.01
N LEU A 408 -4.02 -6.75 -13.20
CA LEU A 408 -5.17 -7.12 -14.07
C LEU A 408 -4.75 -7.37 -15.53
N ASN A 409 -3.72 -6.68 -15.99
CA ASN A 409 -3.12 -6.85 -17.31
C ASN A 409 -1.60 -6.82 -17.16
N GLN A 410 -0.95 -7.88 -17.66
CA GLN A 410 0.50 -8.04 -17.58
C GLN A 410 1.25 -7.41 -18.76
N SER A 411 0.53 -6.89 -19.76
CA SER A 411 1.15 -6.19 -20.91
C SER A 411 1.77 -4.86 -20.47
N SER A 412 2.93 -4.56 -21.02
CA SER A 412 3.65 -3.32 -20.72
C SER A 412 4.31 -2.70 -21.95
N PHE A 413 4.51 -1.39 -21.91
CA PHE A 413 5.26 -0.62 -22.90
C PHE A 413 6.41 0.10 -22.23
N ILE A 414 7.61 0.01 -22.84
CA ILE A 414 8.78 0.78 -22.40
C ILE A 414 9.02 1.87 -23.45
N LEU A 415 8.71 3.11 -23.09
CA LEU A 415 8.79 4.27 -24.00
C LEU A 415 9.90 5.21 -23.53
N GLY A 416 10.61 5.80 -24.48
CA GLY A 416 11.65 6.76 -24.19
C GLY A 416 12.39 7.21 -25.46
N VAL A 417 13.09 8.32 -25.37
CA VAL A 417 13.96 8.83 -26.45
C VAL A 417 15.18 7.92 -26.65
N PRO A 418 15.84 7.96 -27.81
CA PRO A 418 17.11 7.24 -28.02
C PRO A 418 18.14 7.58 -26.92
N GLY A 419 18.83 6.56 -26.41
CA GLY A 419 19.81 6.73 -25.32
C GLY A 419 19.23 6.81 -23.90
N SER A 420 17.90 6.75 -23.70
CA SER A 420 17.27 6.82 -22.37
C SER A 420 17.36 5.54 -21.53
N GLY A 421 17.94 4.47 -22.07
CA GLY A 421 18.10 3.20 -21.35
C GLY A 421 16.96 2.19 -21.53
N LYS A 422 16.07 2.34 -22.52
CA LYS A 422 14.96 1.39 -22.79
C LYS A 422 15.41 -0.06 -22.89
N SER A 423 16.37 -0.34 -23.79
CA SER A 423 16.89 -1.71 -24.00
C SER A 423 17.60 -2.23 -22.74
N PHE A 424 18.22 -1.35 -21.96
CA PHE A 424 18.84 -1.72 -20.69
C PHE A 424 17.81 -2.15 -19.66
N SER A 425 16.73 -1.39 -19.47
CA SER A 425 15.62 -1.75 -18.58
C SER A 425 14.93 -3.04 -19.00
N ALA A 426 14.76 -3.26 -20.33
CA ALA A 426 14.21 -4.51 -20.84
C ALA A 426 15.14 -5.70 -20.51
N LYS A 427 16.46 -5.52 -20.66
CA LYS A 427 17.45 -6.55 -20.32
C LYS A 427 17.47 -6.87 -18.83
N GLU A 428 17.33 -5.85 -17.95
CA GLU A 428 17.23 -6.02 -16.51
C GLU A 428 16.01 -6.86 -16.12
N LEU A 429 14.84 -6.54 -16.70
CA LEU A 429 13.61 -7.30 -16.51
C LEU A 429 13.76 -8.76 -16.97
N ILE A 430 14.29 -8.98 -18.16
CA ILE A 430 14.51 -10.34 -18.71
C ILE A 430 15.51 -11.11 -17.85
N ALA A 431 16.60 -10.46 -17.40
CA ALA A 431 17.58 -11.10 -16.51
C ALA A 431 16.92 -11.53 -15.20
N PHE A 432 16.06 -10.69 -14.60
CA PHE A 432 15.31 -11.05 -13.42
C PHE A 432 14.45 -12.31 -13.66
N LEU A 433 13.70 -12.34 -14.74
CA LEU A 433 12.83 -13.47 -15.07
C LEU A 433 13.65 -14.76 -15.25
N ILE A 434 14.76 -14.73 -16.01
CA ILE A 434 15.65 -15.89 -16.19
C ILE A 434 16.22 -16.40 -14.86
N LEU A 435 16.58 -15.49 -13.96
CA LEU A 435 17.25 -15.83 -12.71
C LEU A 435 16.26 -16.29 -11.61
N ASN A 436 15.03 -15.81 -11.64
CA ASN A 436 14.07 -15.98 -10.54
C ASN A 436 12.87 -16.87 -10.87
N THR A 437 12.47 -16.96 -12.14
CA THR A 437 11.32 -17.76 -12.57
C THR A 437 11.74 -19.00 -13.39
N GLU A 438 10.76 -19.79 -13.81
CA GLU A 438 10.93 -20.90 -14.75
C GLU A 438 10.16 -20.61 -16.05
N ASP A 439 9.84 -19.35 -16.30
CA ASP A 439 9.07 -18.92 -17.46
C ASP A 439 9.86 -19.06 -18.75
N ASP A 440 9.20 -19.46 -19.82
CA ASP A 440 9.73 -19.42 -21.17
C ASP A 440 9.74 -17.97 -21.69
N ILE A 441 10.87 -17.53 -22.22
CA ILE A 441 11.07 -16.16 -22.69
C ILE A 441 11.35 -16.16 -24.19
N LEU A 442 10.46 -15.54 -24.96
CA LEU A 442 10.62 -15.35 -26.40
C LEU A 442 10.90 -13.88 -26.72
N ILE A 443 12.03 -13.61 -27.36
CA ILE A 443 12.46 -12.27 -27.74
C ILE A 443 12.50 -12.14 -29.25
N CYS A 444 11.75 -11.18 -29.80
CA CYS A 444 11.90 -10.75 -31.19
C CYS A 444 12.80 -9.49 -31.19
N ASP A 445 14.02 -9.65 -31.70
CA ASP A 445 15.11 -8.65 -31.61
C ASP A 445 15.58 -8.24 -33.01
N PRO A 446 14.95 -7.23 -33.65
CA PRO A 446 15.35 -6.76 -34.97
C PRO A 446 16.75 -6.15 -35.04
N GLU A 447 17.26 -5.63 -33.93
CA GLU A 447 18.54 -4.92 -33.87
C GLU A 447 19.69 -5.80 -33.36
N GLY A 448 19.41 -7.01 -32.86
CA GLY A 448 20.41 -7.96 -32.38
C GLY A 448 21.08 -7.58 -31.05
N GLU A 449 20.42 -6.77 -30.23
CA GLU A 449 20.98 -6.26 -28.96
C GLU A 449 20.98 -7.28 -27.81
N PHE A 450 20.12 -8.31 -27.87
CA PHE A 450 19.93 -9.27 -26.78
C PHE A 450 20.83 -10.51 -26.88
N ALA A 451 21.42 -10.80 -28.06
CA ALA A 451 22.25 -11.97 -28.28
C ALA A 451 23.41 -12.12 -27.26
N PRO A 452 24.17 -11.06 -26.90
CA PRO A 452 25.24 -11.18 -25.89
C PRO A 452 24.74 -11.59 -24.51
N MET A 453 23.55 -11.14 -24.13
CA MET A 453 22.90 -11.49 -22.85
C MET A 453 22.53 -12.97 -22.83
N VAL A 454 21.89 -13.48 -23.89
CA VAL A 454 21.51 -14.89 -24.01
C VAL A 454 22.76 -15.79 -23.91
N GLN A 455 23.84 -15.42 -24.62
CA GLN A 455 25.12 -16.14 -24.55
C GLN A 455 25.74 -16.14 -23.14
N ALA A 456 25.67 -15.02 -22.41
CA ALA A 456 26.18 -14.90 -21.05
C ALA A 456 25.40 -15.75 -20.05
N MET A 457 24.08 -15.93 -20.26
CA MET A 457 23.22 -16.76 -19.40
C MET A 457 23.46 -18.26 -19.59
N GLY A 458 23.97 -18.66 -20.73
CA GLY A 458 24.34 -20.04 -21.02
C GLY A 458 23.50 -20.71 -22.11
N SER A 459 24.13 -21.57 -22.90
CA SER A 459 23.49 -22.31 -24.00
C SER A 459 22.52 -23.40 -23.53
N ASP A 460 22.51 -23.70 -22.24
CA ASP A 460 21.59 -24.64 -21.59
C ASP A 460 20.18 -24.07 -21.39
N ILE A 461 20.06 -22.74 -21.43
CA ILE A 461 18.76 -22.06 -21.21
C ILE A 461 18.36 -21.13 -22.35
N GLY A 462 19.25 -20.77 -23.26
CA GLY A 462 18.93 -19.82 -24.31
C GLY A 462 19.63 -20.11 -25.64
N THR A 463 18.90 -19.94 -26.71
CA THR A 463 19.41 -20.08 -28.07
C THR A 463 19.09 -18.82 -28.88
N VAL A 464 20.05 -18.36 -29.67
CA VAL A 464 19.89 -17.24 -30.58
C VAL A 464 19.68 -17.79 -31.99
N VAL A 465 18.54 -17.45 -32.60
CA VAL A 465 18.22 -17.84 -33.96
C VAL A 465 18.29 -16.62 -34.87
N HIS A 466 19.20 -16.66 -35.86
CA HIS A 466 19.36 -15.56 -36.82
C HIS A 466 18.53 -15.82 -38.09
N VAL A 467 17.42 -15.11 -38.22
CA VAL A 467 16.56 -15.18 -39.39
C VAL A 467 16.99 -14.10 -40.38
N ALA A 468 17.77 -14.49 -41.42
CA ALA A 468 18.22 -13.58 -42.47
C ALA A 468 18.20 -14.24 -43.84
N ALA A 469 18.09 -13.43 -44.91
CA ALA A 469 18.19 -13.93 -46.25
C ALA A 469 19.57 -14.58 -46.48
N GLY A 470 19.57 -15.89 -46.88
CA GLY A 470 20.82 -16.66 -47.02
C GLY A 470 21.46 -17.10 -45.68
N GLY A 471 20.81 -16.90 -44.56
CA GLY A 471 21.26 -17.32 -43.25
C GLY A 471 21.36 -18.84 -43.09
N ARG A 472 22.12 -19.28 -42.05
CA ARG A 472 22.26 -20.72 -41.73
C ARG A 472 21.02 -21.25 -41.00
N ASP A 473 20.39 -20.41 -40.16
CA ASP A 473 19.24 -20.81 -39.39
C ASP A 473 17.98 -20.73 -40.25
N ARG A 474 17.18 -21.78 -40.24
CA ARG A 474 15.96 -21.87 -41.00
C ARG A 474 14.81 -22.29 -40.11
N LEU A 475 13.72 -21.53 -40.16
CA LEU A 475 12.49 -21.88 -39.46
C LEU A 475 11.54 -22.59 -40.45
N ASN A 476 11.08 -23.78 -40.12
CA ASN A 476 10.07 -24.44 -40.88
C ASN A 476 8.66 -23.96 -40.48
N ALA A 477 8.09 -23.06 -41.28
CA ALA A 477 6.76 -22.50 -41.06
C ALA A 477 5.63 -23.57 -41.06
N MET A 478 5.89 -24.75 -41.64
CA MET A 478 4.95 -25.85 -41.67
C MET A 478 5.06 -26.80 -40.47
N TYR A 479 6.05 -26.62 -39.57
CA TYR A 479 6.17 -27.47 -38.40
C TYR A 479 5.01 -27.22 -37.43
N MET A 480 4.44 -28.28 -36.86
CA MET A 480 3.44 -28.23 -35.81
C MET A 480 3.96 -29.02 -34.60
N VAL A 481 3.82 -28.41 -33.42
CA VAL A 481 4.08 -29.08 -32.13
C VAL A 481 2.85 -29.85 -31.67
N GLU A 482 3.01 -30.80 -30.78
CA GLU A 482 1.89 -31.52 -30.17
C GLU A 482 0.96 -30.52 -29.45
N GLY A 483 -0.36 -30.64 -29.68
CA GLY A 483 -1.36 -29.69 -29.16
C GLY A 483 -1.56 -28.40 -29.97
N TYR A 484 -0.86 -28.21 -31.08
CA TYR A 484 -1.06 -27.05 -31.94
C TYR A 484 -2.50 -26.98 -32.48
N GLY A 485 -3.19 -25.84 -32.31
CA GLY A 485 -4.53 -25.59 -32.83
C GLY A 485 -5.65 -26.42 -32.22
N GLU A 486 -5.43 -27.00 -31.04
CA GLU A 486 -6.38 -27.80 -30.24
C GLU A 486 -7.23 -28.81 -31.07
N ASN A 487 -8.41 -28.37 -31.53
CA ASN A 487 -9.36 -29.26 -32.21
C ASN A 487 -9.16 -29.37 -33.72
N ASN A 488 -8.49 -28.41 -34.40
CA ASN A 488 -8.31 -28.36 -35.85
C ASN A 488 -6.93 -27.81 -36.25
N PRO A 489 -5.83 -28.52 -35.97
CA PRO A 489 -4.47 -28.05 -36.20
C PRO A 489 -4.16 -27.68 -37.66
N ILE A 490 -4.66 -28.47 -38.62
CA ILE A 490 -4.45 -28.27 -40.07
C ILE A 490 -5.12 -26.97 -40.52
N VAL A 491 -6.35 -26.70 -40.06
CA VAL A 491 -7.09 -25.49 -40.46
C VAL A 491 -6.37 -24.23 -39.89
N VAL A 492 -5.94 -24.28 -38.66
CA VAL A 492 -5.18 -23.15 -38.03
C VAL A 492 -3.86 -22.94 -38.77
N LYS A 493 -3.17 -23.99 -39.14
CA LYS A 493 -1.93 -23.92 -39.90
C LYS A 493 -2.17 -23.39 -41.33
N SER A 494 -3.23 -23.85 -42.03
CA SER A 494 -3.62 -23.32 -43.34
C SER A 494 -3.88 -21.82 -43.29
N GLN A 495 -4.61 -21.35 -42.28
CA GLN A 495 -4.82 -19.90 -42.05
C GLN A 495 -3.52 -19.14 -41.81
N PHE A 496 -2.59 -19.71 -41.03
CA PHE A 496 -1.26 -19.13 -40.83
C PHE A 496 -0.49 -19.02 -42.16
N ILE A 497 -0.47 -20.06 -42.98
CA ILE A 497 0.19 -20.08 -44.30
C ILE A 497 -0.45 -19.06 -45.25
N MET A 498 -1.78 -18.98 -45.29
CA MET A 498 -2.49 -17.94 -46.07
C MET A 498 -2.07 -16.55 -45.63
N SER A 499 -2.01 -16.28 -44.33
CA SER A 499 -1.57 -15.00 -43.78
C SER A 499 -0.10 -14.68 -44.13
N LEU A 500 0.76 -15.70 -44.16
CA LEU A 500 2.16 -15.54 -44.55
C LEU A 500 2.27 -15.15 -46.04
N VAL A 501 1.53 -15.83 -46.92
CA VAL A 501 1.50 -15.55 -48.37
C VAL A 501 0.92 -14.15 -48.63
N GLU A 502 -0.16 -13.76 -47.95
CA GLU A 502 -0.76 -12.42 -48.04
C GLU A 502 0.23 -11.29 -47.63
N ARG A 503 1.17 -11.58 -46.73
CA ARG A 503 2.19 -10.61 -46.31
C ARG A 503 3.33 -10.49 -47.33
N ILE A 504 3.58 -11.55 -48.10
CA ILE A 504 4.66 -11.58 -49.10
C ILE A 504 4.17 -11.00 -50.43
N ASP A 505 2.94 -11.26 -50.82
CA ASP A 505 2.36 -10.72 -52.04
C ASP A 505 1.67 -9.36 -51.79
N PRO A 506 2.20 -8.24 -52.38
CA PRO A 506 1.62 -6.92 -52.23
C PRO A 506 0.19 -6.79 -52.80
N LYS A 507 -0.21 -7.69 -53.68
CA LYS A 507 -1.55 -7.70 -54.27
C LYS A 507 -2.58 -8.45 -53.43
N GLY A 508 -2.11 -9.18 -52.40
CA GLY A 508 -2.93 -10.03 -51.55
C GLY A 508 -3.39 -11.31 -52.25
N VAL A 509 -3.99 -12.21 -51.48
CA VAL A 509 -4.41 -13.54 -51.93
C VAL A 509 -5.90 -13.54 -52.26
N GLY A 510 -6.27 -13.86 -53.50
CA GLY A 510 -7.66 -13.95 -53.92
C GLY A 510 -8.40 -15.16 -53.33
N ALA A 511 -9.74 -15.14 -53.38
CA ALA A 511 -10.57 -16.21 -52.81
C ALA A 511 -10.28 -17.61 -53.38
N LYS A 512 -10.00 -17.68 -54.67
CA LYS A 512 -9.62 -18.95 -55.32
C LYS A 512 -8.25 -19.44 -54.84
N GLN A 513 -7.27 -18.56 -54.80
CA GLN A 513 -5.92 -18.88 -54.32
C GLN A 513 -5.97 -19.36 -52.86
N LYS A 514 -6.78 -18.71 -52.01
CA LYS A 514 -7.00 -19.15 -50.61
C LYS A 514 -7.53 -20.58 -50.55
N SER A 515 -8.54 -20.91 -51.38
CA SER A 515 -9.11 -22.26 -51.43
C SER A 515 -8.09 -23.31 -51.91
N ILE A 516 -7.23 -22.96 -52.88
CA ILE A 516 -6.18 -23.84 -53.38
C ILE A 516 -5.10 -24.07 -52.30
N ILE A 517 -4.64 -23.00 -51.62
CA ILE A 517 -3.66 -23.09 -50.53
C ILE A 517 -4.21 -23.97 -49.40
N ASP A 518 -5.47 -23.77 -49.01
CA ASP A 518 -6.11 -24.52 -47.93
C ASP A 518 -6.15 -26.03 -48.28
N ARG A 519 -6.65 -26.37 -49.48
CA ARG A 519 -6.69 -27.76 -49.96
C ARG A 519 -5.29 -28.38 -50.01
N CYS A 520 -4.33 -27.72 -50.67
CA CYS A 520 -2.98 -28.24 -50.82
C CYS A 520 -2.25 -28.38 -49.46
N THR A 521 -2.54 -27.50 -48.52
CA THR A 521 -2.01 -27.60 -47.13
C THR A 521 -2.59 -28.82 -46.44
N GLY A 522 -3.91 -29.04 -46.52
CA GLY A 522 -4.57 -30.23 -45.97
C GLY A 522 -4.00 -31.54 -46.53
N ASP A 523 -3.99 -31.65 -47.87
CA ASP A 523 -3.45 -32.84 -48.57
C ASP A 523 -1.99 -33.12 -48.18
N LEU A 524 -1.18 -32.07 -48.03
CA LEU A 524 0.24 -32.22 -47.67
C LEU A 524 0.44 -32.74 -46.23
N TYR A 525 -0.43 -32.36 -45.30
CA TYR A 525 -0.39 -32.92 -43.95
C TYR A 525 -0.88 -34.36 -43.89
N GLU A 526 -1.91 -34.73 -44.66
CA GLU A 526 -2.37 -36.11 -44.76
C GLU A 526 -1.27 -37.02 -45.35
N GLU A 527 -0.58 -36.58 -46.39
CA GLU A 527 0.55 -37.32 -46.98
C GLU A 527 1.75 -37.41 -46.01
N ALA A 528 2.01 -36.34 -45.28
CA ALA A 528 3.09 -36.29 -44.30
C ALA A 528 2.82 -37.23 -43.10
N GLU A 529 1.58 -37.33 -42.65
CA GLU A 529 1.15 -38.26 -41.60
C GLU A 529 1.35 -39.71 -42.04
N GLN A 530 0.94 -40.06 -43.29
CA GLN A 530 1.13 -41.39 -43.85
C GLN A 530 2.61 -41.78 -44.01
N ASN A 531 3.45 -40.81 -44.35
CA ASN A 531 4.89 -41.03 -44.60
C ASN A 531 5.77 -40.74 -43.36
N SER A 532 5.20 -40.37 -42.22
CA SER A 532 5.92 -39.96 -41.02
C SER A 532 6.99 -38.86 -41.28
N THR A 533 6.65 -37.90 -42.13
CA THR A 533 7.52 -36.79 -42.54
C THR A 533 6.96 -35.46 -42.00
N VAL A 534 7.82 -34.42 -41.98
CA VAL A 534 7.40 -33.07 -41.60
C VAL A 534 7.24 -32.23 -42.87
N PRO A 535 6.05 -31.64 -43.12
CA PRO A 535 5.82 -30.80 -44.30
C PRO A 535 6.76 -29.59 -44.31
N THR A 536 7.09 -29.10 -45.50
CA THR A 536 7.89 -27.88 -45.70
C THR A 536 7.22 -26.94 -46.69
N LEU A 537 7.55 -25.64 -46.64
CA LEU A 537 7.08 -24.70 -47.66
C LEU A 537 7.54 -25.06 -49.09
N ALA A 538 8.68 -25.72 -49.24
CA ALA A 538 9.13 -26.22 -50.54
C ALA A 538 8.19 -27.31 -51.07
N ALA A 539 7.81 -28.27 -50.20
CA ALA A 539 6.85 -29.31 -50.57
C ALA A 539 5.46 -28.71 -50.89
N LEU A 540 5.02 -27.70 -50.13
CA LEU A 540 3.78 -26.99 -50.44
C LEU A 540 3.83 -26.29 -51.80
N ARG A 541 4.96 -25.64 -52.11
CA ARG A 541 5.16 -25.02 -53.44
C ARG A 541 5.12 -26.04 -54.57
N GLU A 542 5.78 -27.18 -54.43
CA GLU A 542 5.72 -28.25 -55.41
C GLU A 542 4.28 -28.73 -55.64
N LYS A 543 3.54 -28.97 -54.56
CA LYS A 543 2.14 -29.39 -54.62
C LYS A 543 1.22 -28.34 -55.26
N LEU A 544 1.45 -27.05 -55.04
CA LEU A 544 0.75 -25.94 -55.67
C LEU A 544 1.05 -25.91 -57.18
N MET A 545 2.29 -26.13 -57.59
CA MET A 545 2.69 -26.14 -59.00
C MET A 545 2.12 -27.31 -59.77
N GLU A 546 1.75 -28.42 -59.12
CA GLU A 546 1.08 -29.59 -59.72
C GLU A 546 -0.41 -29.37 -59.96
N GLN A 547 -1.01 -28.34 -59.36
CA GLN A 547 -2.43 -28.05 -59.50
C GLN A 547 -2.79 -27.63 -60.96
N PRO A 548 -3.95 -28.05 -61.49
CA PRO A 548 -4.37 -27.67 -62.82
C PRO A 548 -4.80 -26.22 -62.99
N GLU A 549 -5.15 -25.56 -61.86
CA GLU A 549 -5.63 -24.19 -61.82
C GLU A 549 -4.50 -23.16 -62.11
N ALA A 550 -4.76 -22.21 -63.00
CA ALA A 550 -3.77 -21.18 -63.32
C ALA A 550 -3.39 -20.30 -62.08
N GLU A 551 -4.37 -20.07 -61.25
CA GLU A 551 -4.23 -19.29 -60.01
C GLU A 551 -3.30 -19.95 -58.96
N ALA A 552 -3.02 -21.25 -59.09
CA ALA A 552 -2.09 -21.97 -58.24
C ALA A 552 -0.61 -21.68 -58.57
N ARG A 553 -0.33 -21.15 -59.78
CA ARG A 553 1.02 -20.85 -60.29
C ARG A 553 1.40 -19.38 -60.14
N GLU A 554 0.42 -18.53 -59.85
CA GLU A 554 0.63 -17.12 -59.54
C GLU A 554 1.17 -16.95 -58.13
#